data_d01b78fe49c5ccedff6246d8c8100046
#
_entry.id   d01b78fe49c5ccedff6246d8c8100046
#
_cell.length_a   1.000
_cell.length_b   1.000
_cell.length_c   1.000
_cell.angle_alpha   90.00
_cell.angle_beta   90.00
_cell.angle_gamma   90.00
#
_symmetry.space_group_name_H-M   'P 1'
#
loop_
_entity.id
_entity.type
_entity.pdbx_description
1 polymer ?
#
loop_
_entity_poly.entity_id
_entity_poly.type
_entity_poly.pdbx_seq_one_letter_code
_entity_poly.pdbx_strand_id
1 'polypeptide(L)'
;MFAGSIDVIIPARNEAETLGPVVDASRGCRYIRDVVVVDDGSTDGTASVAEAHGARVVRREPHEGGSKAHAMEAGVDATDADAFLFVDADCIGLQAHHLDEICEPFVAGRAAMSLGWFDYGVWNPLVNRFPPTTGQRAIHRWVWDSIPPEKREGFTIEFMINAVIADSRVPTVSRTMKGVTHRTKRDKFGPVRGWKHTIEMFWDVWTLPLKGHVRARWYWFYLQGLSVER
;
A
#
# COMPACT_ATOMS: atom_id res chain seq x y z
N MET A 1 -10.71 5.61 19.77
CA MET A 1 -10.72 6.60 18.69
C MET A 1 -9.29 7.07 18.48
N PHE A 2 -8.75 7.01 17.28
CA PHE A 2 -7.42 7.49 16.96
C PHE A 2 -7.41 9.02 16.88
N ALA A 3 -6.52 9.66 17.62
CA ALA A 3 -6.43 11.13 17.71
C ALA A 3 -5.12 11.69 17.11
N GLY A 4 -4.32 10.82 16.48
CA GLY A 4 -3.07 11.19 15.82
C GLY A 4 -3.25 11.70 14.40
N SER A 5 -2.15 12.11 13.78
CA SER A 5 -2.09 12.53 12.39
C SER A 5 -1.91 11.33 11.45
N ILE A 6 -2.51 11.43 10.26
CA ILE A 6 -2.36 10.45 9.17
C ILE A 6 -1.83 11.18 7.95
N ASP A 7 -0.71 10.73 7.39
CA ASP A 7 -0.22 11.19 6.10
C ASP A 7 -0.36 10.09 5.05
N VAL A 8 -0.66 10.49 3.82
CA VAL A 8 -0.61 9.58 2.67
C VAL A 8 0.83 9.48 2.16
N ILE A 9 1.28 8.26 1.89
CA ILE A 9 2.56 8.00 1.24
C ILE A 9 2.30 7.26 -0.07
N ILE A 10 2.71 7.84 -1.19
CA ILE A 10 2.53 7.32 -2.54
C ILE A 10 3.90 7.04 -3.15
N PRO A 11 4.40 5.79 -3.11
CA PRO A 11 5.59 5.43 -3.88
C PRO A 11 5.25 5.41 -5.38
N ALA A 12 6.01 6.15 -6.18
CA ALA A 12 5.76 6.31 -7.60
C ALA A 12 7.05 6.16 -8.42
N ARG A 13 6.97 5.44 -9.54
CA ARG A 13 8.04 5.35 -10.54
C ARG A 13 7.47 5.21 -11.93
N ASN A 14 7.66 6.24 -12.77
CA ASN A 14 7.13 6.34 -14.12
C ASN A 14 5.58 6.16 -14.16
N GLU A 15 4.89 6.97 -13.35
CA GLU A 15 3.42 6.95 -13.18
C GLU A 15 2.78 8.31 -13.50
N ALA A 16 3.43 9.15 -14.32
CA ALA A 16 2.92 10.47 -14.65
C ALA A 16 1.48 10.48 -15.21
N GLU A 17 1.06 9.40 -15.88
CA GLU A 17 -0.28 9.30 -16.48
C GLU A 17 -1.40 9.06 -15.45
N THR A 18 -1.08 8.37 -14.34
CA THR A 18 -2.09 7.92 -13.36
C THR A 18 -2.05 8.68 -12.05
N LEU A 19 -0.90 9.29 -11.72
CA LEU A 19 -0.61 9.85 -10.41
C LEU A 19 -1.49 11.05 -10.03
N GLY A 20 -1.80 11.96 -10.99
CA GLY A 20 -2.55 13.17 -10.67
C GLY A 20 -3.89 12.90 -9.97
N PRO A 21 -4.80 12.11 -10.55
CA PRO A 21 -6.05 11.72 -9.90
C PRO A 21 -5.87 11.02 -8.54
N VAL A 22 -4.79 10.26 -8.35
CA VAL A 22 -4.48 9.59 -7.07
C VAL A 22 -4.12 10.61 -5.99
N VAL A 23 -3.31 11.62 -6.35
CA VAL A 23 -2.98 12.74 -5.44
C VAL A 23 -4.24 13.52 -5.08
N ASP A 24 -5.08 13.86 -6.07
CA ASP A 24 -6.33 14.60 -5.83
C ASP A 24 -7.28 13.83 -4.90
N ALA A 25 -7.46 12.53 -5.13
CA ALA A 25 -8.25 11.67 -4.26
C ALA A 25 -7.68 11.62 -2.83
N SER A 26 -6.36 11.55 -2.70
CA SER A 26 -5.66 11.51 -1.41
C SER A 26 -5.85 12.81 -0.64
N ARG A 27 -5.70 13.96 -1.30
CA ARG A 27 -5.92 15.28 -0.71
C ARG A 27 -7.38 15.54 -0.34
N GLY A 28 -8.31 14.94 -1.06
CA GLY A 28 -9.74 15.03 -0.77
C GLY A 28 -10.20 14.16 0.41
N CYS A 29 -9.40 13.22 0.89
CA CYS A 29 -9.75 12.38 2.02
C CYS A 29 -9.75 13.19 3.33
N ARG A 30 -10.87 13.11 4.07
CA ARG A 30 -11.13 13.94 5.27
C ARG A 30 -10.22 13.64 6.47
N TYR A 31 -9.53 12.51 6.46
CA TYR A 31 -8.70 12.07 7.58
C TYR A 31 -7.22 12.38 7.39
N ILE A 32 -6.83 12.90 6.23
CA ILE A 32 -5.43 13.08 5.83
C ILE A 32 -4.97 14.49 6.15
N ARG A 33 -3.78 14.57 6.77
CA ARG A 33 -3.09 15.83 7.07
C ARG A 33 -2.24 16.30 5.87
N ASP A 34 -1.45 15.38 5.28
CA ASP A 34 -0.52 15.69 4.18
C ASP A 34 -0.40 14.52 3.20
N VAL A 35 0.02 14.82 1.96
CA VAL A 35 0.26 13.83 0.90
C VAL A 35 1.71 13.92 0.45
N VAL A 36 2.44 12.82 0.66
CA VAL A 36 3.85 12.65 0.29
C VAL A 36 3.95 11.70 -0.87
N VAL A 37 4.39 12.19 -2.02
CA VAL A 37 4.76 11.36 -3.17
C VAL A 37 6.25 11.11 -3.12
N VAL A 38 6.66 9.85 -3.19
CA VAL A 38 8.07 9.47 -3.31
C VAL A 38 8.35 9.08 -4.75
N ASP A 39 9.05 9.96 -5.45
CA ASP A 39 9.54 9.69 -6.81
C ASP A 39 10.80 8.82 -6.75
N ASP A 40 10.64 7.54 -7.08
CA ASP A 40 11.68 6.51 -7.01
C ASP A 40 12.57 6.48 -8.27
N GLY A 41 13.11 7.65 -8.64
CA GLY A 41 13.99 7.81 -9.79
C GLY A 41 13.26 7.69 -11.13
N SER A 42 12.12 8.34 -11.29
CA SER A 42 11.38 8.38 -12.56
C SER A 42 12.15 9.12 -13.66
N THR A 43 11.92 8.69 -14.89
CA THR A 43 12.46 9.30 -16.11
C THR A 43 11.40 10.08 -16.90
N ASP A 44 10.16 10.08 -16.42
CA ASP A 44 9.02 10.82 -16.99
C ASP A 44 8.65 12.05 -16.13
N GLY A 45 7.49 12.62 -16.33
CA GLY A 45 6.99 13.78 -15.59
C GLY A 45 6.40 13.47 -14.20
N THR A 46 6.61 12.29 -13.61
CA THR A 46 5.97 11.85 -12.36
C THR A 46 6.08 12.87 -11.23
N ALA A 47 7.29 13.36 -10.92
CA ALA A 47 7.50 14.35 -9.86
C ALA A 47 6.76 15.67 -10.14
N SER A 48 6.83 16.15 -11.38
CA SER A 48 6.18 17.42 -11.78
C SER A 48 4.66 17.32 -11.71
N VAL A 49 4.08 16.17 -12.05
CA VAL A 49 2.63 15.89 -11.90
C VAL A 49 2.25 15.92 -10.43
N ALA A 50 3.02 15.27 -9.56
CA ALA A 50 2.76 15.26 -8.12
C ALA A 50 2.75 16.69 -7.53
N GLU A 51 3.75 17.50 -7.88
CA GLU A 51 3.86 18.91 -7.46
C GLU A 51 2.70 19.76 -7.98
N ALA A 52 2.33 19.61 -9.25
CA ALA A 52 1.21 20.33 -9.86
C ALA A 52 -0.14 20.02 -9.18
N HIS A 53 -0.33 18.81 -8.68
CA HIS A 53 -1.50 18.40 -7.90
C HIS A 53 -1.36 18.69 -6.39
N GLY A 54 -0.27 19.35 -5.97
CA GLY A 54 -0.09 19.87 -4.60
C GLY A 54 0.36 18.83 -3.59
N ALA A 55 1.00 17.74 -4.01
CA ALA A 55 1.68 16.83 -3.11
C ALA A 55 3.07 17.35 -2.73
N ARG A 56 3.55 16.99 -1.56
CA ARG A 56 4.96 17.12 -1.18
C ARG A 56 5.76 16.00 -1.84
N VAL A 57 6.81 16.34 -2.59
CA VAL A 57 7.60 15.35 -3.34
C VAL A 57 8.94 15.10 -2.65
N VAL A 58 9.22 13.82 -2.43
CA VAL A 58 10.53 13.29 -2.01
C VAL A 58 11.15 12.61 -3.23
N ARG A 59 12.29 13.13 -3.70
CA ARG A 59 12.99 12.54 -4.85
C ARG A 59 14.10 11.62 -4.36
N ARG A 60 14.13 10.41 -4.92
CA ARG A 60 15.23 9.46 -4.74
C ARG A 60 16.09 9.45 -6.00
N GLU A 61 17.41 9.26 -5.80
CA GLU A 61 18.32 9.14 -6.95
C GLU A 61 17.95 7.92 -7.82
N PRO A 62 18.09 8.04 -9.14
CA PRO A 62 17.89 6.91 -10.04
C PRO A 62 18.78 5.72 -9.68
N HIS A 63 18.20 4.54 -9.61
CA HIS A 63 18.89 3.29 -9.30
C HIS A 63 18.31 2.13 -10.10
N GLU A 64 19.11 1.09 -10.33
CA GLU A 64 18.65 -0.09 -11.03
C GLU A 64 17.56 -0.82 -10.21
N GLY A 65 16.48 -1.23 -10.90
CA GLY A 65 15.45 -2.11 -10.35
C GLY A 65 14.33 -1.44 -9.56
N GLY A 66 14.51 -0.28 -8.94
CA GLY A 66 13.53 0.34 -8.04
C GLY A 66 13.19 -0.54 -6.83
N SER A 67 12.78 0.06 -5.72
CA SER A 67 12.30 -0.71 -4.56
C SER A 67 11.11 -0.03 -3.92
N LYS A 68 9.93 -0.65 -4.04
CA LYS A 68 8.72 -0.15 -3.38
C LYS A 68 8.94 0.06 -1.89
N ALA A 69 9.60 -0.88 -1.22
CA ALA A 69 9.89 -0.78 0.21
C ALA A 69 10.76 0.43 0.55
N HIS A 70 11.84 0.66 -0.20
CA HIS A 70 12.71 1.81 0.03
C HIS A 70 12.02 3.15 -0.29
N ALA A 71 11.13 3.18 -1.30
CA ALA A 71 10.33 4.36 -1.56
C ALA A 71 9.33 4.62 -0.42
N MET A 72 8.67 3.57 0.10
CA MET A 72 7.82 3.69 1.29
C MET A 72 8.61 4.19 2.50
N GLU A 73 9.82 3.67 2.73
CA GLU A 73 10.71 4.10 3.82
C GLU A 73 11.08 5.57 3.71
N ALA A 74 11.51 6.04 2.54
CA ALA A 74 11.81 7.45 2.32
C ALA A 74 10.58 8.36 2.56
N GLY A 75 9.37 7.87 2.27
CA GLY A 75 8.13 8.57 2.59
C GLY A 75 7.85 8.63 4.08
N VAL A 76 8.05 7.52 4.80
CA VAL A 76 7.92 7.45 6.28
C VAL A 76 8.92 8.37 6.97
N ASP A 77 10.17 8.39 6.51
CA ASP A 77 11.24 9.23 7.08
C ASP A 77 10.99 10.73 6.82
N ALA A 78 10.26 11.03 5.75
CA ALA A 78 9.92 12.42 5.40
C ALA A 78 8.76 13.01 6.22
N THR A 79 8.12 12.25 7.12
CA THR A 79 6.98 12.72 7.91
C THR A 79 7.09 12.31 9.38
N ASP A 80 6.47 13.10 10.26
CA ASP A 80 6.30 12.84 11.70
C ASP A 80 4.90 12.29 12.06
N ALA A 81 4.08 11.93 11.05
CA ALA A 81 2.72 11.43 11.28
C ALA A 81 2.70 10.19 12.19
N ASP A 82 1.64 10.06 12.98
CA ASP A 82 1.42 8.93 13.90
C ASP A 82 0.97 7.67 13.18
N ALA A 83 0.46 7.83 11.95
CA ALA A 83 -0.03 6.76 11.09
C ALA A 83 0.17 7.11 9.61
N PHE A 84 0.14 6.08 8.77
CA PHE A 84 0.31 6.20 7.33
C PHE A 84 -0.85 5.56 6.59
N LEU A 85 -1.29 6.21 5.52
CA LEU A 85 -2.09 5.60 4.47
C LEU A 85 -1.19 5.42 3.25
N PHE A 86 -0.74 4.20 2.99
CA PHE A 86 -0.06 3.89 1.74
C PHE A 86 -1.07 3.76 0.60
N VAL A 87 -0.73 4.30 -0.57
CA VAL A 87 -1.56 4.25 -1.78
C VAL A 87 -0.67 4.02 -3.00
N ASP A 88 -1.05 3.09 -3.87
CA ASP A 88 -0.33 2.85 -5.13
C ASP A 88 -0.61 3.98 -6.13
N ALA A 89 0.43 4.44 -6.84
CA ALA A 89 0.35 5.53 -7.80
C ALA A 89 -0.43 5.20 -9.09
N ASP A 90 -0.70 3.90 -9.34
CA ASP A 90 -1.34 3.42 -10.56
C ASP A 90 -2.82 3.05 -10.40
N CYS A 91 -3.47 3.54 -9.34
CA CYS A 91 -4.91 3.36 -9.12
C CYS A 91 -5.74 4.11 -10.16
N ILE A 92 -6.68 3.41 -10.79
CA ILE A 92 -7.63 3.97 -11.76
C ILE A 92 -9.02 4.01 -11.13
N GLY A 93 -9.70 5.17 -11.20
CA GLY A 93 -11.03 5.36 -10.62
C GLY A 93 -11.02 5.64 -9.12
N LEU A 94 -9.86 5.83 -8.50
CA LEU A 94 -9.75 6.17 -7.08
C LEU A 94 -10.38 7.55 -6.82
N GLN A 95 -11.14 7.65 -5.74
CA GLN A 95 -11.77 8.89 -5.26
C GLN A 95 -11.62 9.01 -3.75
N ALA A 96 -11.75 10.23 -3.23
CA ALA A 96 -11.57 10.53 -1.81
C ALA A 96 -12.43 9.65 -0.88
N HIS A 97 -13.67 9.36 -1.25
CA HIS A 97 -14.55 8.53 -0.42
C HIS A 97 -14.03 7.09 -0.22
N HIS A 98 -13.32 6.50 -1.21
CA HIS A 98 -12.70 5.18 -1.04
C HIS A 98 -11.62 5.20 0.05
N LEU A 99 -10.84 6.29 0.12
CA LEU A 99 -9.81 6.47 1.13
C LEU A 99 -10.44 6.80 2.50
N ASP A 100 -11.55 7.56 2.52
CA ASP A 100 -12.35 7.77 3.72
C ASP A 100 -12.86 6.45 4.30
N GLU A 101 -13.36 5.56 3.44
CA GLU A 101 -13.84 4.23 3.84
C GLU A 101 -12.72 3.33 4.39
N ILE A 102 -11.49 3.45 3.86
CA ILE A 102 -10.31 2.75 4.41
C ILE A 102 -9.94 3.35 5.76
N CYS A 103 -9.90 4.66 5.90
CA CYS A 103 -9.47 5.32 7.13
C CYS A 103 -10.48 5.19 8.27
N GLU A 104 -11.79 5.14 7.98
CA GLU A 104 -12.85 5.18 8.97
C GLU A 104 -12.73 4.09 10.06
N PRO A 105 -12.58 2.77 9.76
CA PRO A 105 -12.43 1.74 10.78
C PRO A 105 -11.17 1.94 11.63
N PHE A 106 -10.10 2.44 11.02
CA PHE A 106 -8.84 2.74 11.66
C PHE A 106 -9.00 3.90 12.66
N VAL A 107 -9.57 5.03 12.22
CA VAL A 107 -9.79 6.23 13.07
C VAL A 107 -10.80 5.95 14.18
N ALA A 108 -11.82 5.13 13.91
CA ALA A 108 -12.78 4.69 14.92
C ALA A 108 -12.15 3.75 15.99
N GLY A 109 -10.92 3.29 15.80
CA GLY A 109 -10.23 2.37 16.71
C GLY A 109 -10.74 0.92 16.62
N ARG A 110 -11.46 0.58 15.53
CA ARG A 110 -11.95 -0.77 15.27
C ARG A 110 -10.92 -1.67 14.59
N ALA A 111 -9.88 -1.07 14.01
CA ALA A 111 -8.81 -1.77 13.31
C ALA A 111 -7.44 -1.15 13.62
N ALA A 112 -6.42 -1.98 13.76
CA ALA A 112 -5.02 -1.54 13.80
C ALA A 112 -4.40 -1.46 12.39
N MET A 113 -5.00 -2.16 11.43
CA MET A 113 -4.76 -2.02 10.00
C MET A 113 -6.09 -2.04 9.26
N SER A 114 -6.24 -1.15 8.27
CA SER A 114 -7.38 -1.14 7.37
C SER A 114 -6.91 -1.17 5.92
N LEU A 115 -7.59 -1.93 5.07
CA LEU A 115 -7.17 -2.27 3.71
C LEU A 115 -8.24 -1.91 2.70
N GLY A 116 -7.81 -1.39 1.54
CA GLY A 116 -8.61 -1.23 0.34
C GLY A 116 -8.23 -2.29 -0.71
N TRP A 117 -9.21 -3.07 -1.18
CA TRP A 117 -9.02 -3.99 -2.30
C TRP A 117 -9.53 -3.36 -3.59
N PHE A 118 -8.84 -3.64 -4.68
CA PHE A 118 -9.38 -3.37 -6.01
C PHE A 118 -10.66 -4.14 -6.26
N ASP A 119 -11.50 -3.62 -7.13
CA ASP A 119 -12.76 -4.26 -7.50
C ASP A 119 -12.53 -5.33 -8.58
N TYR A 120 -12.61 -6.58 -8.17
CA TYR A 120 -12.54 -7.75 -9.05
C TYR A 120 -13.94 -8.34 -9.36
N GLY A 121 -15.00 -7.57 -9.15
CA GLY A 121 -16.38 -7.97 -9.42
C GLY A 121 -16.79 -9.22 -8.64
N VAL A 122 -17.24 -10.25 -9.35
CA VAL A 122 -17.73 -11.50 -8.76
C VAL A 122 -16.68 -12.27 -7.93
N TRP A 123 -15.40 -11.96 -8.12
CA TRP A 123 -14.28 -12.61 -7.41
C TRP A 123 -13.95 -11.95 -6.06
N ASN A 124 -14.53 -10.78 -5.75
CA ASN A 124 -14.26 -10.05 -4.50
C ASN A 124 -14.38 -10.91 -3.23
N PRO A 125 -15.40 -11.78 -3.05
CA PRO A 125 -15.51 -12.60 -1.83
C PRO A 125 -14.35 -13.59 -1.63
N LEU A 126 -13.75 -14.03 -2.73
CA LEU A 126 -12.59 -14.92 -2.70
C LEU A 126 -11.31 -14.13 -2.43
N VAL A 127 -11.09 -13.06 -3.20
CA VAL A 127 -9.89 -12.22 -3.13
C VAL A 127 -9.71 -11.60 -1.75
N ASN A 128 -10.78 -11.11 -1.13
CA ASN A 128 -10.75 -10.48 0.20
C ASN A 128 -10.30 -11.42 1.34
N ARG A 129 -10.21 -12.72 1.09
CA ARG A 129 -9.73 -13.72 2.07
C ARG A 129 -8.29 -14.17 1.84
N PHE A 130 -7.70 -13.80 0.72
CA PHE A 130 -6.27 -14.07 0.49
C PHE A 130 -5.40 -13.12 1.31
N PRO A 131 -4.11 -13.48 1.59
CA PRO A 131 -3.20 -12.55 2.24
C PRO A 131 -3.09 -11.31 1.35
N PRO A 132 -3.37 -10.12 1.91
CA PRO A 132 -3.47 -8.91 1.09
C PRO A 132 -2.11 -8.55 0.50
N THR A 133 -2.13 -8.46 -0.82
CA THR A 133 -1.06 -7.87 -1.64
C THR A 133 -1.49 -6.49 -2.15
N THR A 134 -2.43 -5.85 -1.45
CA THR A 134 -2.87 -4.50 -1.81
C THR A 134 -1.96 -3.46 -1.19
N GLY A 135 -1.59 -2.45 -1.98
CA GLY A 135 -0.82 -1.30 -1.52
C GLY A 135 -1.64 -0.29 -0.73
N GLN A 136 -2.97 -0.31 -0.85
CA GLN A 136 -3.87 0.63 -0.19
C GLN A 136 -4.14 0.16 1.24
N ARG A 137 -3.42 0.76 2.21
CA ARG A 137 -3.53 0.36 3.61
C ARG A 137 -3.23 1.48 4.60
N ALA A 138 -4.08 1.62 5.61
CA ALA A 138 -3.83 2.46 6.77
C ALA A 138 -3.20 1.64 7.89
N ILE A 139 -2.09 2.10 8.44
CA ILE A 139 -1.38 1.47 9.57
C ILE A 139 -0.87 2.53 10.54
N HIS A 140 -0.71 2.16 11.81
CA HIS A 140 0.03 2.96 12.78
C HIS A 140 1.53 2.95 12.50
N ARG A 141 2.23 4.03 12.86
CA ARG A 141 3.70 4.13 12.75
C ARG A 141 4.41 2.97 13.45
N TRP A 142 3.94 2.54 14.62
CA TRP A 142 4.55 1.43 15.35
C TRP A 142 4.60 0.11 14.56
N VAL A 143 3.64 -0.12 13.65
CA VAL A 143 3.65 -1.30 12.78
C VAL A 143 4.85 -1.27 11.84
N TRP A 144 5.10 -0.11 11.22
CA TRP A 144 6.27 0.11 10.37
C TRP A 144 7.57 -0.03 11.16
N ASP A 145 7.65 0.62 12.31
CA ASP A 145 8.84 0.63 13.17
C ASP A 145 9.19 -0.77 13.73
N SER A 146 8.17 -1.66 13.82
CA SER A 146 8.36 -3.05 14.22
C SER A 146 8.99 -3.94 13.13
N ILE A 147 9.12 -3.45 11.88
CA ILE A 147 9.76 -4.19 10.79
C ILE A 147 11.24 -3.87 10.79
N PRO A 148 12.13 -4.86 11.01
CA PRO A 148 13.58 -4.63 10.95
C PRO A 148 13.98 -4.04 9.58
N PRO A 149 14.88 -3.03 9.53
CA PRO A 149 15.27 -2.39 8.28
C PRO A 149 15.77 -3.36 7.21
N GLU A 150 16.52 -4.39 7.61
CA GLU A 150 17.06 -5.42 6.72
C GLU A 150 15.98 -6.32 6.09
N LYS A 151 14.73 -6.22 6.54
CA LYS A 151 13.58 -6.94 5.98
C LYS A 151 12.65 -6.05 5.15
N ARG A 152 12.99 -4.77 5.01
CA ARG A 152 12.21 -3.81 4.21
C ARG A 152 12.64 -3.84 2.75
N GLU A 153 12.33 -4.93 2.04
CA GLU A 153 12.75 -5.13 0.66
C GLU A 153 11.56 -5.33 -0.29
N GLY A 154 11.66 -4.72 -1.46
CA GLY A 154 10.79 -4.95 -2.62
C GLY A 154 9.30 -4.97 -2.30
N PHE A 155 8.59 -5.92 -2.87
CA PHE A 155 7.15 -6.16 -2.63
C PHE A 155 6.88 -6.97 -1.37
N THR A 156 7.91 -7.54 -0.73
CA THR A 156 7.73 -8.34 0.49
C THR A 156 7.34 -7.49 1.68
N ILE A 157 7.54 -6.17 1.61
CA ILE A 157 7.16 -5.22 2.67
C ILE A 157 5.68 -5.34 3.07
N GLU A 158 4.78 -5.57 2.11
CA GLU A 158 3.35 -5.73 2.40
C GLU A 158 3.08 -6.96 3.27
N PHE A 159 3.83 -8.04 3.04
CA PHE A 159 3.75 -9.25 3.86
C PHE A 159 4.40 -9.07 5.22
N MET A 160 5.46 -8.27 5.32
CA MET A 160 6.05 -7.94 6.63
C MET A 160 5.07 -7.15 7.49
N ILE A 161 4.37 -6.16 6.92
CA ILE A 161 3.30 -5.44 7.61
C ILE A 161 2.22 -6.41 8.09
N ASN A 162 1.73 -7.31 7.21
CA ASN A 162 0.73 -8.30 7.56
C ASN A 162 1.21 -9.24 8.68
N ALA A 163 2.49 -9.62 8.67
CA ALA A 163 3.07 -10.50 9.69
C ALA A 163 3.16 -9.82 11.06
N VAL A 164 3.54 -8.53 11.11
CA VAL A 164 3.55 -7.74 12.35
C VAL A 164 2.14 -7.66 12.93
N ILE A 165 1.14 -7.37 12.11
CA ILE A 165 -0.28 -7.31 12.52
C ILE A 165 -0.75 -8.67 13.05
N ALA A 166 -0.45 -9.76 12.34
CA ALA A 166 -0.81 -11.12 12.73
C ALA A 166 -0.15 -11.55 14.04
N ASP A 167 1.14 -11.31 14.19
CA ASP A 167 1.89 -11.64 15.41
C ASP A 167 1.42 -10.83 16.62
N SER A 168 1.00 -9.58 16.40
CA SER A 168 0.43 -8.70 17.43
C SER A 168 -1.03 -9.03 17.78
N ARG A 169 -1.69 -9.90 16.98
CA ARG A 169 -3.09 -10.32 17.12
C ARG A 169 -4.09 -9.15 17.22
N VAL A 170 -3.84 -8.11 16.45
CA VAL A 170 -4.68 -6.92 16.39
C VAL A 170 -5.66 -6.99 15.21
N PRO A 171 -6.83 -6.35 15.30
CA PRO A 171 -7.86 -6.44 14.29
C PRO A 171 -7.45 -5.76 12.98
N THR A 172 -7.85 -6.38 11.87
CA THR A 172 -7.73 -5.84 10.52
C THR A 172 -9.11 -5.74 9.90
N VAL A 173 -9.41 -4.60 9.29
CA VAL A 173 -10.60 -4.42 8.46
C VAL A 173 -10.21 -4.33 6.99
N SER A 174 -11.00 -4.97 6.14
CA SER A 174 -10.79 -5.01 4.70
C SER A 174 -12.07 -4.60 3.98
N ARG A 175 -11.94 -3.72 2.98
CA ARG A 175 -13.06 -3.23 2.14
C ARG A 175 -12.69 -3.29 0.67
N THR A 176 -13.72 -3.47 -0.19
CA THR A 176 -13.55 -3.36 -1.64
C THR A 176 -13.81 -1.93 -2.08
N MET A 177 -12.86 -1.32 -2.74
CA MET A 177 -13.00 -0.01 -3.39
C MET A 177 -13.76 -0.20 -4.72
N LYS A 178 -15.08 0.02 -4.70
CA LYS A 178 -15.95 -0.24 -5.84
C LYS A 178 -15.57 0.61 -7.06
N GLY A 179 -15.37 -0.06 -8.21
CA GLY A 179 -14.97 0.60 -9.46
C GLY A 179 -13.51 1.02 -9.52
N VAL A 180 -12.70 0.75 -8.50
CA VAL A 180 -11.26 1.04 -8.51
C VAL A 180 -10.48 -0.15 -9.04
N THR A 181 -9.65 0.10 -10.04
CA THR A 181 -8.76 -0.89 -10.66
C THR A 181 -7.32 -0.36 -10.68
N HIS A 182 -6.39 -1.13 -11.22
CA HIS A 182 -4.99 -0.72 -11.39
C HIS A 182 -4.48 -1.09 -12.78
N ARG A 183 -3.41 -0.43 -13.22
CA ARG A 183 -2.72 -0.84 -14.46
C ARG A 183 -2.09 -2.21 -14.26
N THR A 184 -2.45 -3.16 -15.13
CA THR A 184 -1.89 -4.50 -15.02
C THR A 184 -0.41 -4.52 -15.45
N LYS A 185 0.39 -5.45 -14.89
CA LYS A 185 1.77 -5.67 -15.34
C LYS A 185 1.86 -6.01 -16.84
N ARG A 186 0.78 -6.56 -17.42
CA ARG A 186 0.67 -6.81 -18.86
C ARG A 186 0.57 -5.53 -19.67
N ASP A 187 -0.15 -4.53 -19.15
CA ASP A 187 -0.29 -3.22 -19.80
C ASP A 187 1.04 -2.47 -19.76
N LYS A 188 1.82 -2.61 -18.66
CA LYS A 188 3.13 -1.95 -18.48
C LYS A 188 4.26 -2.64 -19.25
N PHE A 189 4.32 -3.96 -19.28
CA PHE A 189 5.50 -4.74 -19.77
C PHE A 189 5.20 -5.71 -20.90
N GLY A 190 3.95 -5.74 -21.39
CA GLY A 190 3.49 -6.72 -22.38
C GLY A 190 3.20 -8.11 -21.78
N PRO A 191 2.51 -9.01 -22.53
CA PRO A 191 1.95 -10.25 -21.99
C PRO A 191 3.01 -11.21 -21.40
N VAL A 192 4.14 -11.39 -22.09
CA VAL A 192 5.15 -12.41 -21.71
C VAL A 192 5.91 -11.97 -20.44
N ARG A 193 6.42 -10.73 -20.41
CA ARG A 193 7.16 -10.20 -19.24
C ARG A 193 6.25 -10.02 -18.03
N GLY A 194 4.99 -9.60 -18.24
CA GLY A 194 4.02 -9.44 -17.17
C GLY A 194 3.72 -10.77 -16.46
N TRP A 195 3.61 -11.89 -17.17
CA TRP A 195 3.43 -13.22 -16.58
C TRP A 195 4.65 -13.65 -15.76
N LYS A 196 5.86 -13.45 -16.28
CA LYS A 196 7.10 -13.78 -15.57
C LYS A 196 7.17 -13.06 -14.21
N HIS A 197 6.94 -11.75 -14.18
CA HIS A 197 6.93 -10.97 -12.94
C HIS A 197 5.82 -11.39 -11.96
N THR A 198 4.68 -11.84 -12.48
CA THR A 198 3.61 -12.35 -11.62
C THR A 198 4.01 -13.67 -10.96
N ILE A 199 4.63 -14.60 -11.70
CA ILE A 199 5.11 -15.89 -11.16
C ILE A 199 6.22 -15.64 -10.13
N GLU A 200 7.19 -14.77 -10.42
CA GLU A 200 8.27 -14.40 -9.50
C GLU A 200 7.72 -13.84 -8.18
N MET A 201 6.73 -12.93 -8.25
CA MET A 201 6.06 -12.39 -7.07
C MET A 201 5.39 -13.48 -6.22
N PHE A 202 4.66 -14.42 -6.84
CA PHE A 202 4.06 -15.54 -6.10
C PHE A 202 5.12 -16.46 -5.48
N TRP A 203 6.21 -16.73 -6.20
CA TRP A 203 7.31 -17.54 -5.68
C TRP A 203 7.97 -16.91 -4.46
N ASP A 204 8.22 -15.60 -4.50
CA ASP A 204 8.78 -14.88 -3.35
C ASP A 204 7.87 -14.96 -2.14
N VAL A 205 6.57 -14.77 -2.32
CA VAL A 205 5.56 -14.90 -1.25
C VAL A 205 5.57 -16.30 -0.61
N TRP A 206 5.53 -17.35 -1.43
CA TRP A 206 5.50 -18.73 -0.94
C TRP A 206 6.79 -19.13 -0.22
N THR A 207 7.90 -18.51 -0.53
CA THR A 207 9.21 -18.79 0.09
C THR A 207 9.48 -17.98 1.36
N LEU A 208 8.67 -16.96 1.70
CA LEU A 208 8.86 -16.12 2.90
C LEU A 208 9.00 -16.91 4.21
N PRO A 209 8.16 -17.93 4.49
CA PRO A 209 8.34 -18.76 5.70
C PRO A 209 9.64 -19.57 5.68
N LEU A 210 10.06 -20.04 4.51
CA LEU A 210 11.30 -20.81 4.33
C LEU A 210 12.54 -19.95 4.51
N LYS A 211 12.45 -18.67 4.12
CA LYS A 211 13.53 -17.66 4.31
C LYS A 211 13.57 -17.12 5.75
N GLY A 212 12.69 -17.58 6.64
CA GLY A 212 12.62 -17.11 8.03
C GLY A 212 12.13 -15.67 8.21
N HIS A 213 11.57 -15.07 7.15
CA HIS A 213 11.06 -13.70 7.22
C HIS A 213 9.78 -13.60 8.04
N VAL A 214 8.93 -14.64 7.98
CA VAL A 214 7.66 -14.73 8.70
C VAL A 214 7.48 -16.10 9.34
N ARG A 215 6.71 -16.17 10.44
CA ARG A 215 6.36 -17.45 11.08
C ARG A 215 5.35 -18.20 10.21
N ALA A 216 5.46 -19.52 10.08
CA ALA A 216 4.55 -20.33 9.27
C ALA A 216 3.05 -20.17 9.66
N ARG A 217 2.76 -19.75 10.90
CA ARG A 217 1.40 -19.52 11.42
C ARG A 217 0.86 -18.11 11.19
N TRP A 218 1.65 -17.17 10.63
CA TRP A 218 1.23 -15.78 10.50
C TRP A 218 -0.09 -15.62 9.72
N TYR A 219 -0.28 -16.40 8.65
CA TYR A 219 -1.48 -16.34 7.84
C TYR A 219 -2.74 -16.76 8.59
N TRP A 220 -2.63 -17.78 9.44
CA TRP A 220 -3.73 -18.19 10.30
C TRP A 220 -4.13 -17.11 11.29
N PHE A 221 -3.17 -16.49 11.96
CA PHE A 221 -3.43 -15.37 12.88
C PHE A 221 -3.97 -14.14 12.16
N TYR A 222 -3.48 -13.87 10.94
CA TYR A 222 -4.02 -12.81 10.10
C TYR A 222 -5.51 -13.04 9.80
N LEU A 223 -5.92 -14.25 9.38
CA LEU A 223 -7.31 -14.58 9.10
C LEU A 223 -8.21 -14.49 10.33
N GLN A 224 -7.71 -14.82 11.52
CA GLN A 224 -8.46 -14.70 12.77
C GLN A 224 -8.77 -13.25 13.13
N GLY A 225 -7.90 -12.30 12.80
CA GLY A 225 -8.08 -10.88 13.05
C GLY A 225 -8.80 -10.13 11.92
N LEU A 226 -9.05 -10.79 10.78
CA LEU A 226 -9.60 -10.16 9.58
C LEU A 226 -11.12 -10.04 9.64
N SER A 227 -11.63 -8.82 9.51
CA SER A 227 -13.05 -8.52 9.25
C SER A 227 -13.20 -7.93 7.84
N VAL A 228 -14.09 -8.49 7.04
CA VAL A 228 -14.42 -7.99 5.69
C VAL A 228 -15.72 -7.20 5.79
N GLU A 229 -15.63 -5.88 5.64
CA GLU A 229 -16.78 -4.97 5.60
C GLU A 229 -17.21 -4.70 4.15
N ARG A 230 -18.50 -4.47 3.91
CA ARG A 230 -19.07 -4.24 2.57
C ARG A 230 -19.26 -2.76 2.30
#